data_bae379ddc473bd9c0e82790dcf405de2
#
_entry.id   bae379ddc473bd9c0e82790dcf405de2
#
_cell.length_a   1.000
_cell.length_b   1.000
_cell.length_c   1.000
_cell.angle_alpha   90.00
_cell.angle_beta   90.00
_cell.angle_gamma   90.00
#
_symmetry.space_group_name_H-M   'P 1'
#
loop_
_entity.id
_entity.type
_entity.pdbx_description
1 polymer ?
#
loop_
_entity_poly.entity_id
_entity_poly.type
_entity_poly.pdbx_seq_one_letter_code
_entity_poly.pdbx_strand_id
1 'polypeptide(L)'
;MIGGDKMSKLFVVSDIHGFYTELKEALNKAGFDEANEDHWLITCGDHFDRGEQPYEVMKYLINLPRKILIRGNHEQLFEDMCHRGYAEMYDLSNGTAQTANLLGNVKELQGDWSEIYDNAMRRARPFFNRMLNYFETQNYIFVHSWIPTLPGENWDGKPWYTKNRFDVFNPNWREANQVEWDDAMWGNPFKQAEQDLNKTGKTIVFGHWHCSAGHKMLGHCNDEFEDAIWEPCYFKNTIGIDRCTAHTGEINVLVIEDEFLN
;
A
#
# COMPACT_ATOMS: atom_id res chain seq x y z
N MET A 1 10.73 26.21 -5.88
CA MET A 1 12.07 25.93 -5.32
C MET A 1 11.85 25.63 -3.86
N ILE A 2 11.84 24.36 -3.47
CA ILE A 2 11.87 23.95 -2.06
C ILE A 2 13.33 24.05 -1.69
N GLY A 3 13.67 25.07 -0.89
CA GLY A 3 15.04 25.38 -0.56
C GLY A 3 15.64 24.37 0.43
N GLY A 4 16.83 23.91 0.10
CA GLY A 4 17.95 23.41 0.94
C GLY A 4 17.63 22.45 2.09
N ASP A 5 18.25 21.30 2.09
CA ASP A 5 18.65 20.42 3.23
C ASP A 5 17.75 20.45 4.50
N LYS A 6 16.43 20.50 4.35
CA LYS A 6 15.50 20.47 5.48
C LYS A 6 15.04 19.03 5.72
N MET A 7 15.49 18.46 6.84
CA MET A 7 14.99 17.18 7.34
C MET A 7 13.47 17.26 7.58
N SER A 8 12.72 16.37 6.95
CA SER A 8 11.30 16.21 7.17
C SER A 8 11.04 14.97 8.02
N LYS A 9 10.04 15.04 8.88
CA LYS A 9 9.59 13.90 9.67
C LYS A 9 8.48 13.19 8.93
N LEU A 10 8.77 11.98 8.46
CA LEU A 10 7.90 11.15 7.65
C LEU A 10 7.20 10.15 8.54
N PHE A 11 5.88 10.17 8.56
CA PHE A 11 5.02 9.17 9.20
C PHE A 11 4.51 8.24 8.10
N VAL A 12 4.90 6.99 8.13
CA VAL A 12 4.64 6.03 7.06
C VAL A 12 3.69 4.96 7.56
N VAL A 13 2.60 4.75 6.84
CA VAL A 13 1.58 3.72 7.10
C VAL A 13 1.28 2.93 5.83
N SER A 14 0.71 1.74 5.96
CA SER A 14 0.20 0.97 4.83
C SER A 14 -1.08 0.22 5.22
N ASP A 15 -1.75 -0.35 4.22
CA ASP A 15 -2.83 -1.33 4.41
C ASP A 15 -3.89 -0.83 5.41
N ILE A 16 -4.36 0.41 5.18
CA ILE A 16 -5.33 1.11 6.03
C ILE A 16 -6.70 0.42 5.94
N HIS A 17 -7.05 -0.10 4.76
CA HIS A 17 -8.23 -0.92 4.53
C HIS A 17 -9.56 -0.35 5.07
N GLY A 18 -9.78 0.96 4.95
CA GLY A 18 -11.03 1.57 5.42
C GLY A 18 -11.15 1.69 6.94
N PHE A 19 -10.09 1.48 7.71
CA PHE A 19 -10.03 1.61 9.17
C PHE A 19 -9.57 3.02 9.57
N TYR A 20 -10.47 3.99 9.40
CA TYR A 20 -10.17 5.42 9.66
C TYR A 20 -9.90 5.72 11.13
N THR A 21 -10.68 5.14 12.02
CA THR A 21 -10.54 5.35 13.47
C THR A 21 -9.17 4.88 13.94
N GLU A 22 -8.77 3.68 13.55
CA GLU A 22 -7.50 3.06 13.88
C GLU A 22 -6.31 3.85 13.29
N LEU A 23 -6.47 4.36 12.05
CA LEU A 23 -5.49 5.25 11.44
C LEU A 23 -5.26 6.52 12.27
N LYS A 24 -6.35 7.18 12.71
CA LYS A 24 -6.24 8.41 13.51
C LYS A 24 -5.62 8.15 14.88
N GLU A 25 -5.96 7.04 15.51
CA GLU A 25 -5.39 6.63 16.79
C GLU A 25 -3.89 6.33 16.66
N ALA A 26 -3.49 5.56 15.64
CA ALA A 26 -2.10 5.22 15.38
C ALA A 26 -1.25 6.47 15.08
N LEU A 27 -1.73 7.37 14.23
CA LEU A 27 -1.05 8.62 13.91
C LEU A 27 -0.90 9.54 15.14
N ASN A 28 -1.95 9.65 15.95
CA ASN A 28 -1.92 10.43 17.19
C ASN A 28 -0.91 9.84 18.20
N LYS A 29 -0.91 8.53 18.38
CA LYS A 29 0.05 7.81 19.23
C LYS A 29 1.49 7.99 18.77
N ALA A 30 1.73 8.05 17.46
CA ALA A 30 3.04 8.30 16.87
C ALA A 30 3.48 9.77 16.96
N GLY A 31 2.59 10.68 17.35
CA GLY A 31 2.86 12.12 17.47
C GLY A 31 2.78 12.87 16.13
N PHE A 32 2.00 12.38 15.17
CA PHE A 32 1.72 13.10 13.93
C PHE A 32 0.89 14.35 14.20
N ASP A 33 1.38 15.50 13.78
CA ASP A 33 0.68 16.79 13.89
C ASP A 33 0.47 17.37 12.48
N GLU A 34 -0.79 17.46 12.07
CA GLU A 34 -1.19 17.99 10.76
C GLU A 34 -0.83 19.48 10.58
N ALA A 35 -0.72 20.22 11.68
CA ALA A 35 -0.34 21.63 11.65
C ALA A 35 1.18 21.85 11.53
N ASN A 36 1.99 20.86 11.92
CA ASN A 36 3.43 20.94 11.84
C ASN A 36 3.91 20.84 10.38
N GLU A 37 4.57 21.87 9.89
CA GLU A 37 5.02 21.96 8.49
C GLU A 37 6.13 20.97 8.12
N ASP A 38 6.79 20.36 9.11
CA ASP A 38 7.83 19.37 8.90
C ASP A 38 7.30 17.93 8.92
N HIS A 39 6.02 17.73 9.28
CA HIS A 39 5.39 16.42 9.30
C HIS A 39 4.73 16.09 7.95
N TRP A 40 5.07 14.93 7.39
CA TRP A 40 4.49 14.37 6.18
C TRP A 40 3.90 13.01 6.46
N LEU A 41 2.74 12.72 5.91
CA LEU A 41 2.16 11.38 5.91
C LEU A 41 2.43 10.70 4.56
N ILE A 42 3.02 9.51 4.60
CA ILE A 42 3.19 8.64 3.44
C ILE A 42 2.31 7.41 3.65
N THR A 43 1.47 7.07 2.67
CA THR A 43 0.65 5.87 2.70
C THR A 43 1.11 4.91 1.61
N CYS A 44 1.47 3.69 1.98
CA CYS A 44 2.01 2.68 1.07
C CYS A 44 0.91 1.75 0.53
N GLY A 45 -0.20 2.33 0.02
CA GLY A 45 -1.27 1.59 -0.66
C GLY A 45 -2.33 0.98 0.25
N ASP A 46 -3.31 0.35 -0.38
CA ASP A 46 -4.43 -0.38 0.24
C ASP A 46 -5.21 0.45 1.26
N HIS A 47 -5.77 1.56 0.75
CA HIS A 47 -6.53 2.50 1.58
C HIS A 47 -7.95 2.02 1.87
N PHE A 48 -8.50 1.20 0.98
CA PHE A 48 -9.89 0.75 0.99
C PHE A 48 -10.02 -0.75 1.24
N ASP A 49 -11.25 -1.23 1.14
CA ASP A 49 -11.66 -2.61 1.35
C ASP A 49 -11.61 -3.08 2.81
N ARG A 50 -12.35 -4.13 3.13
CA ARG A 50 -12.43 -4.78 4.45
C ARG A 50 -13.08 -3.95 5.55
N GLY A 51 -12.66 -2.71 5.77
CA GLY A 51 -13.19 -1.80 6.81
C GLY A 51 -14.43 -1.03 6.36
N GLU A 52 -15.08 -0.39 7.34
CA GLU A 52 -16.39 0.25 7.14
C GLU A 52 -16.31 1.77 6.89
N GLN A 53 -15.11 2.36 6.90
CA GLN A 53 -14.91 3.81 6.85
C GLN A 53 -14.07 4.26 5.63
N PRO A 54 -14.25 3.69 4.41
CA PRO A 54 -13.43 4.08 3.25
C PRO A 54 -13.67 5.54 2.85
N TYR A 55 -14.87 6.08 3.06
CA TYR A 55 -15.18 7.48 2.77
C TYR A 55 -14.43 8.43 3.71
N GLU A 56 -14.36 8.12 4.99
CA GLU A 56 -13.65 8.88 6.00
C GLU A 56 -12.14 8.88 5.74
N VAL A 57 -11.56 7.71 5.39
CA VAL A 57 -10.15 7.57 4.97
C VAL A 57 -9.88 8.46 3.76
N MET A 58 -10.69 8.32 2.70
CA MET A 58 -10.54 9.12 1.49
C MET A 58 -10.62 10.62 1.78
N LYS A 59 -11.65 11.04 2.52
CA LYS A 59 -11.88 12.45 2.86
C LYS A 59 -10.74 13.03 3.69
N TYR A 60 -10.25 12.28 4.66
CA TYR A 60 -9.14 12.68 5.50
C TYR A 60 -7.87 12.88 4.66
N LEU A 61 -7.49 11.86 3.91
CA LEU A 61 -6.27 11.89 3.11
C LEU A 61 -6.32 12.93 1.99
N ILE A 62 -7.45 13.15 1.33
CA ILE A 62 -7.59 14.23 0.32
C ILE A 62 -7.29 15.60 0.93
N ASN A 63 -7.80 15.87 2.13
CA ASN A 63 -7.70 17.18 2.76
C ASN A 63 -6.39 17.43 3.51
N LEU A 64 -5.63 16.39 3.79
CA LEU A 64 -4.33 16.53 4.45
C LEU A 64 -3.35 17.32 3.57
N PRO A 65 -2.72 18.40 4.06
CA PRO A 65 -1.90 19.27 3.20
C PRO A 65 -0.58 18.61 2.76
N ARG A 66 0.05 17.85 3.64
CA ARG A 66 1.36 17.22 3.40
C ARG A 66 1.23 15.70 3.44
N LYS A 67 1.04 15.11 2.27
CA LYS A 67 0.89 13.68 2.07
C LYS A 67 1.51 13.22 0.78
N ILE A 68 1.91 11.97 0.77
CA ILE A 68 2.25 11.17 -0.40
C ILE A 68 1.36 9.94 -0.35
N LEU A 69 0.63 9.70 -1.44
CA LEU A 69 -0.28 8.56 -1.55
C LEU A 69 0.29 7.60 -2.59
N ILE A 70 0.57 6.38 -2.17
CA ILE A 70 1.05 5.31 -3.05
C ILE A 70 -0.12 4.38 -3.34
N ARG A 71 -0.23 3.92 -4.57
CA ARG A 71 -1.26 3.00 -5.03
C ARG A 71 -0.95 1.59 -4.56
N GLY A 72 -1.96 0.88 -4.06
CA GLY A 72 -1.91 -0.54 -3.75
C GLY A 72 -2.74 -1.38 -4.73
N ASN A 73 -2.67 -2.70 -4.59
CA ASN A 73 -3.42 -3.62 -5.44
C ASN A 73 -4.94 -3.57 -5.16
N HIS A 74 -5.38 -3.21 -3.97
CA HIS A 74 -6.81 -3.02 -3.69
C HIS A 74 -7.41 -1.82 -4.42
N GLU A 75 -6.65 -0.77 -4.70
CA GLU A 75 -7.08 0.31 -5.58
C GLU A 75 -7.26 -0.19 -7.02
N GLN A 76 -6.40 -1.08 -7.50
CA GLN A 76 -6.57 -1.72 -8.81
C GLN A 76 -7.82 -2.60 -8.85
N LEU A 77 -8.03 -3.45 -7.83
CA LEU A 77 -9.25 -4.28 -7.72
C LEU A 77 -10.52 -3.44 -7.80
N PHE A 78 -10.54 -2.31 -7.09
CA PHE A 78 -11.67 -1.40 -7.09
C PHE A 78 -11.93 -0.80 -8.49
N GLU A 79 -10.89 -0.32 -9.17
CA GLU A 79 -11.01 0.22 -10.53
C GLU A 79 -11.49 -0.86 -11.52
N ASP A 80 -10.92 -2.06 -11.47
CA ASP A 80 -11.27 -3.17 -12.35
C ASP A 80 -12.72 -3.61 -12.15
N MET A 81 -13.18 -3.72 -10.91
CA MET A 81 -14.58 -4.03 -10.60
C MET A 81 -15.53 -2.96 -11.11
N CYS A 82 -15.21 -1.68 -10.88
CA CYS A 82 -16.04 -0.58 -11.35
C CYS A 82 -16.10 -0.51 -12.88
N HIS A 83 -15.00 -0.78 -13.57
CA HIS A 83 -14.96 -0.83 -15.04
C HIS A 83 -15.73 -2.02 -15.61
N ARG A 84 -15.73 -3.18 -14.93
CA ARG A 84 -16.55 -4.33 -15.33
C ARG A 84 -18.03 -4.07 -15.15
N GLY A 85 -18.42 -3.23 -14.17
CA GLY A 85 -19.82 -2.95 -13.83
C GLY A 85 -20.51 -4.06 -13.03
N TYR A 86 -19.76 -5.06 -12.56
CA TYR A 86 -20.26 -6.14 -11.68
C TYR A 86 -19.13 -6.66 -10.78
N ALA A 87 -19.52 -7.22 -9.62
CA ALA A 87 -18.59 -7.84 -8.68
C ALA A 87 -18.43 -9.34 -8.96
N GLU A 88 -17.22 -9.83 -8.90
CA GLU A 88 -16.87 -11.26 -8.87
C GLU A 88 -16.70 -11.76 -7.43
N MET A 89 -16.56 -13.08 -7.25
CA MET A 89 -16.45 -13.67 -5.91
C MET A 89 -15.27 -13.12 -5.12
N TYR A 90 -14.17 -12.84 -5.78
CA TYR A 90 -12.99 -12.30 -5.11
C TYR A 90 -13.17 -10.81 -4.72
N ASP A 91 -13.93 -10.02 -5.46
CA ASP A 91 -14.28 -8.65 -5.06
C ASP A 91 -15.15 -8.65 -3.79
N LEU A 92 -16.06 -9.63 -3.68
CA LEU A 92 -16.88 -9.82 -2.48
C LEU A 92 -16.02 -10.26 -1.29
N SER A 93 -15.11 -11.21 -1.50
CA SER A 93 -14.24 -11.72 -0.43
C SER A 93 -13.20 -10.72 0.06
N ASN A 94 -12.75 -9.81 -0.80
CA ASN A 94 -11.82 -8.73 -0.44
C ASN A 94 -12.51 -7.51 0.17
N GLY A 95 -13.84 -7.40 0.08
CA GLY A 95 -14.60 -6.24 0.56
C GLY A 95 -14.70 -5.10 -0.45
N THR A 96 -14.21 -5.28 -1.69
CA THR A 96 -14.20 -4.27 -2.75
C THR A 96 -15.62 -3.83 -3.14
N ALA A 97 -16.55 -4.78 -3.23
CA ALA A 97 -17.96 -4.47 -3.49
C ALA A 97 -18.59 -3.68 -2.33
N GLN A 98 -18.22 -3.98 -1.08
CA GLN A 98 -18.65 -3.19 0.08
C GLN A 98 -18.11 -1.77 0.04
N THR A 99 -16.82 -1.60 -0.29
CA THR A 99 -16.20 -0.28 -0.51
C THR A 99 -16.97 0.54 -1.54
N ALA A 100 -17.32 -0.06 -2.68
CA ALA A 100 -18.09 0.63 -3.72
C ALA A 100 -19.47 1.06 -3.22
N ASN A 101 -20.17 0.23 -2.45
CA ASN A 101 -21.44 0.57 -1.85
C ASN A 101 -21.33 1.76 -0.87
N LEU A 102 -20.29 1.74 -0.01
CA LEU A 102 -20.05 2.79 0.97
C LEU A 102 -19.64 4.12 0.29
N LEU A 103 -18.78 4.07 -0.69
CA LEU A 103 -18.37 5.24 -1.46
C LEU A 103 -19.47 5.75 -2.39
N GLY A 104 -20.26 4.85 -2.98
CA GLY A 104 -21.39 5.19 -3.84
C GLY A 104 -22.50 5.94 -3.10
N ASN A 105 -22.61 5.75 -1.76
CA ASN A 105 -23.65 6.33 -0.89
C ASN A 105 -25.06 6.17 -1.45
N VAL A 106 -25.37 4.99 -1.94
CA VAL A 106 -26.73 4.67 -2.42
C VAL A 106 -27.54 4.21 -1.22
N LYS A 107 -28.48 5.06 -0.79
CA LYS A 107 -29.31 4.80 0.40
C LYS A 107 -30.29 3.65 0.23
N GLU A 108 -30.54 3.22 -1.00
CA GLU A 108 -31.45 2.12 -1.31
C GLU A 108 -30.83 1.28 -2.45
N LEU A 109 -30.56 0.02 -2.18
CA LEU A 109 -30.03 -0.98 -3.12
C LEU A 109 -31.11 -1.43 -4.14
N GLN A 110 -31.94 -0.54 -4.64
CA GLN A 110 -32.93 -0.81 -5.67
C GLN A 110 -32.47 -0.38 -7.08
N GLY A 111 -31.24 0.09 -7.20
CA GLY A 111 -30.65 0.53 -8.46
C GLY A 111 -29.89 -0.57 -9.20
N ASP A 112 -29.56 -0.27 -10.44
CA ASP A 112 -28.61 -1.03 -11.23
C ASP A 112 -27.23 -0.97 -10.56
N TRP A 113 -26.58 -2.12 -10.34
CA TRP A 113 -25.26 -2.21 -9.75
C TRP A 113 -24.22 -1.38 -10.52
N SER A 114 -24.37 -1.25 -11.82
CA SER A 114 -23.50 -0.43 -12.66
C SER A 114 -23.54 1.05 -12.26
N GLU A 115 -24.71 1.58 -11.87
CA GLU A 115 -24.85 2.96 -11.41
C GLU A 115 -24.14 3.18 -10.06
N ILE A 116 -24.17 2.19 -9.16
CA ILE A 116 -23.47 2.23 -7.88
C ILE A 116 -21.97 2.31 -8.12
N TYR A 117 -21.42 1.46 -8.98
CA TYR A 117 -20.00 1.42 -9.29
C TYR A 117 -19.53 2.69 -10.02
N ASP A 118 -20.32 3.21 -10.95
CA ASP A 118 -20.04 4.49 -11.61
C ASP A 118 -20.01 5.66 -10.62
N ASN A 119 -20.94 5.68 -9.66
CA ASN A 119 -20.96 6.69 -8.61
C ASN A 119 -19.76 6.58 -7.67
N ALA A 120 -19.43 5.36 -7.26
CA ALA A 120 -18.27 5.08 -6.41
C ALA A 120 -16.96 5.50 -7.09
N MET A 121 -16.77 5.11 -8.35
CA MET A 121 -15.61 5.50 -9.14
C MET A 121 -15.51 7.02 -9.33
N ARG A 122 -16.62 7.68 -9.62
CA ARG A 122 -16.64 9.15 -9.78
C ARG A 122 -16.19 9.87 -8.51
N ARG A 123 -16.52 9.34 -7.34
CA ARG A 123 -16.08 9.88 -6.05
C ARG A 123 -14.63 9.55 -5.73
N ALA A 124 -14.19 8.34 -6.03
CA ALA A 124 -12.83 7.89 -5.75
C ALA A 124 -11.79 8.48 -6.73
N ARG A 125 -12.17 8.77 -7.98
CA ARG A 125 -11.25 9.25 -9.04
C ARG A 125 -10.36 10.42 -8.62
N PRO A 126 -10.84 11.49 -7.94
CA PRO A 126 -9.95 12.58 -7.51
C PRO A 126 -8.90 12.15 -6.49
N PHE A 127 -9.15 11.07 -5.76
CA PHE A 127 -8.21 10.46 -4.83
C PHE A 127 -7.18 9.60 -5.58
N PHE A 128 -7.63 8.70 -6.46
CA PHE A 128 -6.77 7.84 -7.26
C PHE A 128 -5.82 8.62 -8.18
N ASN A 129 -6.30 9.72 -8.78
CA ASN A 129 -5.47 10.60 -9.61
C ASN A 129 -4.30 11.27 -8.88
N ARG A 130 -4.23 11.18 -7.56
CA ARG A 130 -3.13 11.69 -6.74
C ARG A 130 -2.15 10.63 -6.31
N MET A 131 -2.43 9.37 -6.60
CA MET A 131 -1.57 8.26 -6.21
C MET A 131 -0.39 8.11 -7.15
N LEU A 132 0.73 7.74 -6.56
CA LEU A 132 1.97 7.42 -7.24
C LEU A 132 2.20 5.91 -7.16
N ASN A 133 2.98 5.36 -8.08
CA ASN A 133 3.43 3.98 -7.98
C ASN A 133 4.51 3.82 -6.89
N TYR A 134 5.31 4.84 -6.69
CA TYR A 134 6.35 4.92 -5.66
C TYR A 134 6.64 6.36 -5.28
N PHE A 135 7.32 6.51 -4.15
CA PHE A 135 7.93 7.78 -3.76
C PHE A 135 9.35 7.53 -3.26
N GLU A 136 10.26 8.47 -3.48
CA GLU A 136 11.67 8.32 -3.17
C GLU A 136 12.21 9.55 -2.43
N THR A 137 12.96 9.30 -1.36
CA THR A 137 13.73 10.29 -0.61
C THR A 137 15.22 10.02 -0.77
N GLN A 138 16.07 10.73 -0.03
CA GLN A 138 17.51 10.53 -0.11
C GLN A 138 17.92 9.08 0.22
N ASN A 139 17.30 8.48 1.24
CA ASN A 139 17.70 7.18 1.77
C ASN A 139 16.65 6.08 1.61
N TYR A 140 15.41 6.42 1.23
CA TYR A 140 14.28 5.48 1.20
C TYR A 140 13.54 5.48 -0.13
N ILE A 141 12.94 4.33 -0.45
CA ILE A 141 11.94 4.14 -1.51
C ILE A 141 10.70 3.58 -0.85
N PHE A 142 9.56 4.23 -1.05
CA PHE A 142 8.26 3.81 -0.54
C PHE A 142 7.45 3.23 -1.68
N VAL A 143 6.93 2.03 -1.50
CA VAL A 143 6.10 1.30 -2.48
C VAL A 143 4.98 0.57 -1.74
N HIS A 144 4.00 0.05 -2.48
CA HIS A 144 3.02 -0.83 -1.86
C HIS A 144 3.61 -2.20 -1.55
N SER A 145 4.16 -2.89 -2.55
CA SER A 145 4.83 -4.17 -2.38
C SER A 145 6.31 -4.07 -2.79
N TRP A 146 6.61 -4.04 -4.09
CA TRP A 146 7.98 -4.00 -4.58
C TRP A 146 8.14 -3.03 -5.75
N ILE A 147 9.38 -2.86 -6.19
CA ILE A 147 9.73 -2.18 -7.45
C ILE A 147 9.66 -3.17 -8.61
N PRO A 148 9.36 -2.75 -9.85
CA PRO A 148 9.35 -3.63 -11.02
C PRO A 148 10.67 -4.39 -11.20
N THR A 149 10.56 -5.70 -11.39
CA THR A 149 11.68 -6.63 -11.62
C THR A 149 11.70 -7.10 -13.06
N LEU A 150 12.78 -7.74 -13.48
CA LEU A 150 12.85 -8.43 -14.77
C LEU A 150 12.71 -9.94 -14.56
N PRO A 151 12.14 -10.67 -15.53
CA PRO A 151 12.10 -12.13 -15.47
C PRO A 151 13.51 -12.70 -15.57
N GLY A 152 13.86 -13.63 -14.66
CA GLY A 152 15.12 -14.35 -14.71
C GLY A 152 15.18 -15.38 -15.84
N GLU A 153 16.36 -15.94 -16.09
CA GLU A 153 16.63 -16.84 -17.22
C GLU A 153 15.76 -18.13 -17.24
N ASN A 154 15.22 -18.53 -16.10
CA ASN A 154 14.36 -19.72 -15.97
C ASN A 154 12.87 -19.38 -15.91
N TRP A 155 12.49 -18.19 -16.34
CA TRP A 155 11.08 -17.82 -16.37
C TRP A 155 10.33 -18.62 -17.44
N ASP A 156 9.32 -19.37 -17.00
CA ASP A 156 8.51 -20.24 -17.86
C ASP A 156 7.25 -19.59 -18.43
N GLY A 157 7.14 -18.27 -18.34
CA GLY A 157 6.00 -17.48 -18.84
C GLY A 157 4.78 -17.48 -17.93
N LYS A 158 4.88 -18.07 -16.73
CA LYS A 158 3.76 -18.13 -15.80
C LYS A 158 3.64 -16.87 -14.94
N PRO A 159 2.42 -16.57 -14.47
CA PRO A 159 2.18 -15.43 -13.60
C PRO A 159 3.03 -15.45 -12.32
N TRP A 160 3.23 -14.27 -11.73
CA TRP A 160 4.04 -14.05 -10.51
C TRP A 160 3.68 -14.95 -9.30
N TYR A 161 2.44 -15.42 -9.21
CA TYR A 161 1.98 -16.32 -8.14
C TYR A 161 2.44 -17.77 -8.30
N THR A 162 3.13 -18.10 -9.37
CA THR A 162 3.65 -19.46 -9.54
C THR A 162 4.97 -19.63 -8.77
N LYS A 163 5.13 -20.78 -8.09
CA LYS A 163 6.21 -21.05 -7.12
C LYS A 163 7.65 -20.97 -7.68
N ASN A 164 7.83 -20.84 -8.98
CA ASN A 164 9.12 -20.98 -9.66
C ASN A 164 9.56 -19.69 -10.41
N ARG A 165 8.96 -18.54 -10.12
CA ARG A 165 9.43 -17.27 -10.70
C ARG A 165 10.68 -16.82 -9.95
N PHE A 166 11.79 -16.81 -10.63
CA PHE A 166 13.02 -16.16 -10.18
C PHE A 166 13.15 -14.84 -10.92
N ASP A 167 12.98 -13.75 -10.19
CA ASP A 167 13.16 -12.41 -10.73
C ASP A 167 14.61 -11.96 -10.59
N VAL A 168 14.98 -10.95 -11.37
CA VAL A 168 16.25 -10.24 -11.24
C VAL A 168 15.98 -8.73 -11.09
N PHE A 169 16.90 -8.04 -10.44
CA PHE A 169 16.80 -6.59 -10.28
C PHE A 169 16.72 -5.90 -11.64
N ASN A 170 15.75 -5.00 -11.78
CA ASN A 170 15.62 -4.12 -12.95
C ASN A 170 16.33 -2.78 -12.66
N PRO A 171 17.49 -2.48 -13.28
CA PRO A 171 18.17 -1.20 -13.08
C PRO A 171 17.37 0.01 -13.56
N ASN A 172 16.43 -0.19 -14.49
CA ASN A 172 15.57 0.84 -15.06
C ASN A 172 14.14 0.83 -14.47
N TRP A 173 13.95 0.30 -13.26
CA TRP A 173 12.65 0.16 -12.62
C TRP A 173 11.83 1.47 -12.54
N ARG A 174 12.50 2.63 -12.49
CA ARG A 174 11.82 3.94 -12.47
C ARG A 174 11.14 4.29 -13.79
N GLU A 175 11.62 3.71 -14.90
CA GLU A 175 11.10 3.89 -16.26
C GLU A 175 10.05 2.82 -16.63
N ALA A 176 9.74 1.92 -15.70
CA ALA A 176 8.77 0.86 -15.90
C ALA A 176 7.38 1.42 -16.25
N ASN A 177 6.68 0.75 -17.17
CA ASN A 177 5.34 1.13 -17.56
C ASN A 177 4.30 0.69 -16.49
N GLN A 178 3.04 1.12 -16.65
CA GLN A 178 2.00 0.85 -15.66
C GLN A 178 1.73 -0.65 -15.48
N VAL A 179 1.83 -1.47 -16.53
CA VAL A 179 1.61 -2.92 -16.42
C VAL A 179 2.69 -3.58 -15.55
N GLU A 180 3.94 -3.14 -15.68
CA GLU A 180 5.04 -3.62 -14.85
C GLU A 180 4.89 -3.18 -13.38
N TRP A 181 4.36 -1.98 -13.15
CA TRP A 181 4.03 -1.51 -11.80
C TRP A 181 2.83 -2.26 -11.21
N ASP A 182 1.80 -2.53 -12.02
CA ASP A 182 0.64 -3.32 -11.60
C ASP A 182 1.07 -4.75 -11.21
N ASP A 183 1.99 -5.37 -11.96
CA ASP A 183 2.58 -6.68 -11.60
C ASP A 183 3.39 -6.61 -10.28
N ALA A 184 4.18 -5.55 -10.10
CA ALA A 184 5.01 -5.35 -8.92
C ALA A 184 4.20 -5.19 -7.64
N MET A 185 3.01 -4.58 -7.70
CA MET A 185 2.11 -4.40 -6.55
C MET A 185 1.58 -5.71 -5.96
N TRP A 186 1.60 -6.80 -6.74
CA TRP A 186 1.12 -8.13 -6.33
C TRP A 186 2.24 -9.07 -5.85
N GLY A 187 3.48 -8.64 -5.91
CA GLY A 187 4.64 -9.44 -5.54
C GLY A 187 4.65 -9.81 -4.06
N ASN A 188 5.55 -10.72 -3.67
CA ASN A 188 5.85 -10.99 -2.27
C ASN A 188 7.15 -10.27 -1.88
N PRO A 189 7.09 -9.12 -1.19
CA PRO A 189 8.25 -8.28 -0.94
C PRO A 189 9.30 -8.98 -0.06
N PHE A 190 8.88 -9.84 0.88
CA PHE A 190 9.83 -10.58 1.71
C PHE A 190 10.64 -11.60 0.91
N LYS A 191 10.00 -12.30 -0.07
CA LYS A 191 10.73 -13.21 -0.98
C LYS A 191 11.68 -12.45 -1.88
N GLN A 192 11.28 -11.30 -2.39
CA GLN A 192 12.13 -10.46 -3.23
C GLN A 192 13.33 -9.90 -2.44
N ALA A 193 13.11 -9.54 -1.17
CA ALA A 193 14.19 -9.17 -0.26
C ALA A 193 15.10 -10.36 0.07
N GLU A 194 14.54 -11.57 0.27
CA GLU A 194 15.32 -12.79 0.48
C GLU A 194 16.25 -13.09 -0.70
N GLN A 195 15.76 -12.92 -1.94
CA GLN A 195 16.52 -13.05 -3.17
C GLN A 195 17.52 -11.91 -3.42
N ASP A 196 17.61 -10.95 -2.48
CA ASP A 196 18.52 -9.81 -2.57
C ASP A 196 18.30 -8.93 -3.81
N LEU A 197 17.02 -8.71 -4.18
CA LEU A 197 16.65 -7.91 -5.36
C LEU A 197 16.68 -6.40 -5.14
N ASN A 198 16.90 -5.93 -3.92
CA ASN A 198 17.14 -4.51 -3.66
C ASN A 198 18.60 -4.13 -3.93
N LYS A 199 18.88 -3.69 -5.15
CA LYS A 199 20.20 -3.14 -5.55
C LYS A 199 20.18 -1.62 -5.73
N THR A 200 19.18 -0.94 -5.17
CA THR A 200 18.99 0.52 -5.34
C THR A 200 19.96 1.36 -4.52
N GLY A 201 20.59 0.77 -3.50
CA GLY A 201 21.41 1.49 -2.51
C GLY A 201 20.59 2.19 -1.43
N LYS A 202 19.25 2.11 -1.47
CA LYS A 202 18.33 2.70 -0.49
C LYS A 202 17.53 1.63 0.23
N THR A 203 16.89 2.00 1.33
CA THR A 203 15.95 1.13 2.04
C THR A 203 14.58 1.17 1.38
N ILE A 204 14.01 0.01 1.01
CA ILE A 204 12.64 -0.09 0.51
C ILE A 204 11.68 -0.28 1.69
N VAL A 205 10.68 0.60 1.80
CA VAL A 205 9.58 0.49 2.78
C VAL A 205 8.32 0.06 2.06
N PHE A 206 7.66 -0.98 2.56
CA PHE A 206 6.51 -1.60 1.88
C PHE A 206 5.41 -2.10 2.85
N GLY A 207 4.20 -2.31 2.33
CA GLY A 207 3.07 -2.99 2.96
C GLY A 207 2.72 -4.32 2.30
N HIS A 208 1.46 -4.52 1.94
CA HIS A 208 0.90 -5.64 1.15
C HIS A 208 0.99 -7.02 1.82
N TRP A 209 2.12 -7.38 2.35
CA TRP A 209 2.33 -8.60 3.12
C TRP A 209 2.61 -8.25 4.58
N HIS A 210 1.79 -8.80 5.47
CA HIS A 210 1.86 -8.45 6.89
C HIS A 210 3.21 -8.83 7.52
N CYS A 211 3.62 -8.03 8.50
CA CYS A 211 4.92 -8.14 9.16
C CYS A 211 5.17 -9.53 9.73
N SER A 212 4.12 -10.20 10.22
CA SER A 212 4.24 -11.53 10.81
C SER A 212 4.73 -12.59 9.79
N ALA A 213 4.36 -12.49 8.51
CA ALA A 213 4.91 -13.33 7.46
C ALA A 213 6.44 -13.14 7.31
N GLY A 214 6.91 -11.89 7.40
CA GLY A 214 8.34 -11.58 7.40
C GLY A 214 9.05 -12.13 8.64
N HIS A 215 8.49 -11.94 9.82
CA HIS A 215 9.03 -12.45 11.07
C HIS A 215 9.10 -13.98 11.09
N LYS A 216 8.08 -14.66 10.56
CA LYS A 216 8.09 -16.12 10.39
C LYS A 216 9.20 -16.58 9.44
N MET A 217 9.36 -15.91 8.29
CA MET A 217 10.45 -16.20 7.35
C MET A 217 11.83 -16.06 8.00
N LEU A 218 12.00 -15.13 8.93
CA LEU A 218 13.23 -14.92 9.69
C LEU A 218 13.39 -15.85 10.91
N GLY A 219 12.40 -16.69 11.19
CA GLY A 219 12.43 -17.60 12.34
C GLY A 219 12.19 -16.91 13.68
N HIS A 220 11.59 -15.71 13.70
CA HIS A 220 11.24 -14.98 14.91
C HIS A 220 9.94 -15.51 15.55
N CYS A 221 9.04 -16.10 14.77
CA CYS A 221 7.84 -16.79 15.18
C CYS A 221 7.65 -18.07 14.37
N ASN A 222 6.81 -18.99 14.83
CA ASN A 222 6.58 -20.27 14.16
C ASN A 222 5.37 -20.22 13.22
N ASP A 223 4.39 -19.40 13.55
CA ASP A 223 3.17 -19.23 12.79
C ASP A 223 2.85 -17.74 12.58
N GLU A 224 2.15 -17.43 11.48
CA GLU A 224 1.82 -16.06 11.10
C GLU A 224 0.67 -15.47 11.91
N PHE A 225 -0.09 -16.29 12.64
CA PHE A 225 -1.28 -15.87 13.38
C PHE A 225 -1.27 -16.33 14.83
N GLU A 226 -0.80 -17.55 15.16
CA GLU A 226 -0.86 -18.10 16.52
C GLU A 226 0.16 -17.45 17.46
N ASP A 227 1.41 -17.26 17.00
CA ASP A 227 2.49 -16.56 17.73
C ASP A 227 3.03 -15.36 16.94
N ALA A 228 2.12 -14.65 16.29
CA ALA A 228 2.40 -13.57 15.34
C ALA A 228 3.12 -12.39 15.96
N ILE A 229 4.06 -11.83 15.21
CA ILE A 229 4.73 -10.56 15.53
C ILE A 229 4.28 -9.52 14.49
N TRP A 230 3.53 -8.52 14.95
CA TRP A 230 2.89 -7.52 14.08
C TRP A 230 3.67 -6.20 13.97
N GLU A 231 4.73 -6.03 14.73
CA GLU A 231 5.64 -4.88 14.65
C GLU A 231 6.36 -4.84 13.29
N PRO A 232 6.86 -3.67 12.85
CA PRO A 232 7.60 -3.55 11.59
C PRO A 232 8.72 -4.58 11.48
N CYS A 233 8.80 -5.25 10.34
CA CYS A 233 9.79 -6.29 10.07
C CYS A 233 10.96 -5.70 9.28
N TYR A 234 12.12 -5.67 9.91
CA TYR A 234 13.39 -5.19 9.31
C TYR A 234 14.19 -6.35 8.76
N PHE A 235 14.45 -6.34 7.46
CA PHE A 235 15.21 -7.41 6.82
C PHE A 235 16.09 -6.84 5.69
N LYS A 236 17.42 -7.03 5.81
CA LYS A 236 18.39 -6.43 4.87
C LYS A 236 18.12 -4.92 4.73
N ASN A 237 18.07 -4.40 3.49
CA ASN A 237 17.73 -3.01 3.21
C ASN A 237 16.23 -2.85 2.93
N THR A 238 15.36 -3.45 3.76
CA THR A 238 13.90 -3.35 3.61
C THR A 238 13.20 -3.25 4.95
N ILE A 239 12.01 -2.65 4.96
CA ILE A 239 11.14 -2.52 6.13
C ILE A 239 9.70 -2.83 5.69
N GLY A 240 9.16 -3.96 6.16
CA GLY A 240 7.73 -4.27 6.03
C GLY A 240 6.95 -3.61 7.16
N ILE A 241 5.82 -2.98 6.87
CA ILE A 241 5.04 -2.21 7.87
C ILE A 241 3.57 -2.61 7.95
N ASP A 242 3.07 -3.51 7.13
CA ASP A 242 1.68 -3.99 7.22
C ASP A 242 1.44 -4.76 8.51
N ARG A 243 0.53 -4.24 9.35
CA ARG A 243 0.12 -4.84 10.62
C ARG A 243 -1.05 -5.81 10.47
N CYS A 244 -1.50 -6.10 9.26
CA CYS A 244 -2.73 -6.86 9.00
C CYS A 244 -3.96 -6.21 9.67
N THR A 245 -4.21 -4.95 9.36
CA THR A 245 -5.18 -4.07 10.06
C THR A 245 -6.55 -4.72 10.21
N ALA A 246 -7.05 -5.40 9.19
CA ALA A 246 -8.35 -6.09 9.24
C ALA A 246 -8.43 -7.23 10.26
N HIS A 247 -7.29 -7.77 10.68
CA HIS A 247 -7.19 -8.83 11.69
C HIS A 247 -6.86 -8.26 13.08
N THR A 248 -5.92 -7.32 13.13
CA THR A 248 -5.39 -6.80 14.41
C THR A 248 -6.19 -5.63 14.98
N GLY A 249 -6.93 -4.90 14.13
CA GLY A 249 -7.54 -3.62 14.50
C GLY A 249 -6.52 -2.52 14.81
N GLU A 250 -5.27 -2.66 14.35
CA GLU A 250 -4.20 -1.70 14.60
C GLU A 250 -3.41 -1.41 13.33
N ILE A 251 -2.74 -0.26 13.29
CA ILE A 251 -1.88 0.17 12.17
C ILE A 251 -0.49 0.51 12.69
N ASN A 252 0.55 -0.01 12.03
CA ASN A 252 1.92 0.42 12.27
C ASN A 252 2.15 1.81 11.69
N VAL A 253 2.81 2.67 12.45
CA VAL A 253 3.34 3.96 11.97
C VAL A 253 4.85 3.92 12.11
N LEU A 254 5.54 3.84 10.98
CA LEU A 254 6.98 3.98 10.94
C LEU A 254 7.32 5.47 10.87
N VAL A 255 8.15 5.94 11.80
CA VAL A 255 8.58 7.35 11.85
C VAL A 255 10.03 7.43 11.40
N ILE A 256 10.28 8.23 10.36
CA ILE A 256 11.60 8.41 9.73
C ILE A 256 11.89 9.91 9.64
N GLU A 257 13.15 10.29 9.81
CA GLU A 257 13.64 11.62 9.45
C GLU A 257 14.53 11.49 8.20
N ASP A 258 14.14 12.16 7.12
CA ASP A 258 14.89 12.13 5.86
C ASP A 258 14.66 13.40 5.03
N GLU A 259 15.47 13.55 3.98
CA GLU A 259 15.43 14.68 3.06
C GLU A 259 14.71 14.27 1.76
N PHE A 260 13.84 15.15 1.25
CA PHE A 260 13.29 14.98 -0.10
C PHE A 260 14.38 15.18 -1.16
N LEU A 261 14.30 14.42 -2.25
CA LEU A 261 15.12 14.64 -3.41
C LEU A 261 14.82 16.01 -4.04
N ASN A 262 15.85 16.80 -4.33
CA ASN A 262 15.75 18.09 -5.00
C ASN A 262 15.41 17.98 -6.49
#